data_71512af3ffb76db40dc47adebad36a26
#
_entry.id   71512af3ffb76db40dc47adebad36a26
#
_cell.length_a   1.000
_cell.length_b   1.000
_cell.length_c   1.000
_cell.angle_alpha   90.00
_cell.angle_beta   90.00
_cell.angle_gamma   90.00
#
_symmetry.space_group_name_H-M   'P 1'
#
loop_
_entity.id
_entity.type
_entity.pdbx_description
1 polymer ?
#
loop_
_entity_poly.entity_id
_entity_poly.type
_entity_poly.pdbx_seq_one_letter_code
_entity_poly.pdbx_strand_id
1 'polypeptide(L)'
;MSHESTPVSDAHFDYIRAHCDAEDTLLRELKDAARAAGIPEIWIAPEQARLLQILLRSARAREVVEVGTLAGYSALVMARALGPGGRVRTIEVSARHAAFAREWIARAAPPAAVEVLL
;
A
#
# COMPACT_ATOMS: atom_id res chain seq x y z
N MET A 1 -29.00 4.62 20.78
CA MET A 1 -27.89 5.28 20.05
C MET A 1 -26.80 5.61 21.06
N SER A 2 -25.56 5.27 20.78
CA SER A 2 -24.43 5.70 21.62
C SER A 2 -24.19 7.19 21.37
N HIS A 3 -24.20 7.98 22.43
CA HIS A 3 -23.91 9.42 22.36
C HIS A 3 -22.40 9.72 22.32
N GLU A 4 -21.57 8.69 22.51
CA GLU A 4 -20.11 8.80 22.50
C GLU A 4 -19.51 7.77 21.54
N SER A 5 -18.46 8.17 20.84
CA SER A 5 -17.70 7.26 20.00
C SER A 5 -16.90 6.29 20.90
N THR A 6 -16.88 5.02 20.52
CA THR A 6 -16.04 4.04 21.21
C THR A 6 -14.57 4.38 20.99
N PRO A 7 -13.77 4.53 22.07
CA PRO A 7 -12.35 4.75 21.91
C PRO A 7 -11.67 3.55 21.26
N VAL A 8 -10.82 3.82 20.27
CA VAL A 8 -10.02 2.77 19.62
C VAL A 8 -8.87 2.38 20.54
N SER A 9 -8.67 1.08 20.70
CA SER A 9 -7.61 0.50 21.53
C SER A 9 -6.83 -0.57 20.77
N ASP A 10 -5.70 -1.01 21.34
CA ASP A 10 -4.87 -2.09 20.75
C ASP A 10 -5.68 -3.37 20.54
N ALA A 11 -6.64 -3.68 21.41
CA ALA A 11 -7.51 -4.85 21.26
C ALA A 11 -8.33 -4.83 19.96
N HIS A 12 -8.72 -3.65 19.47
CA HIS A 12 -9.40 -3.54 18.17
C HIS A 12 -8.45 -3.85 17.02
N PHE A 13 -7.22 -3.36 17.07
CA PHE A 13 -6.20 -3.68 16.06
C PHE A 13 -5.79 -5.14 16.08
N ASP A 14 -5.67 -5.76 17.27
CA ASP A 14 -5.41 -7.18 17.41
C ASP A 14 -6.52 -8.03 16.79
N TYR A 15 -7.77 -7.65 17.06
CA TYR A 15 -8.92 -8.32 16.45
C TYR A 15 -8.89 -8.22 14.91
N ILE A 16 -8.65 -7.03 14.36
CA ILE A 16 -8.57 -6.82 12.91
C ILE A 16 -7.44 -7.67 12.32
N ARG A 17 -6.25 -7.65 12.93
CA ARG A 17 -5.09 -8.46 12.47
C ARG A 17 -5.38 -9.96 12.48
N ALA A 18 -6.10 -10.44 13.48
CA ALA A 18 -6.47 -11.86 13.59
C ALA A 18 -7.51 -12.30 12.54
N HIS A 19 -8.29 -11.36 11.98
CA HIS A 19 -9.38 -11.65 11.04
C HIS A 19 -9.12 -11.17 9.61
N CYS A 20 -7.98 -10.51 9.37
CA CYS A 20 -7.54 -10.13 8.04
C CYS A 20 -6.46 -11.09 7.54
N ASP A 21 -6.38 -11.28 6.23
CA ASP A 21 -5.28 -12.03 5.64
C ASP A 21 -3.94 -11.39 6.00
N ALA A 22 -2.98 -12.23 6.34
CA ALA A 22 -1.62 -11.79 6.59
C ALA A 22 -1.02 -11.12 5.35
N GLU A 23 -0.16 -10.15 5.60
CA GLU A 23 0.66 -9.54 4.57
C GLU A 23 1.57 -10.61 3.92
N ASP A 24 1.67 -10.60 2.60
CA ASP A 24 2.47 -11.59 1.90
C ASP A 24 3.99 -11.38 2.07
N THR A 25 4.75 -12.38 1.66
CA THR A 25 6.22 -12.39 1.81
C THR A 25 6.86 -11.22 1.07
N LEU A 26 6.43 -10.91 -0.15
CA LEU A 26 7.02 -9.84 -0.95
C LEU A 26 6.86 -8.47 -0.28
N LEU A 27 5.68 -8.17 0.26
CA LEU A 27 5.44 -6.89 0.96
C LEU A 27 6.22 -6.79 2.28
N ARG A 28 6.42 -7.91 2.98
CA ARG A 28 7.31 -7.95 4.16
C ARG A 28 8.76 -7.70 3.77
N GLU A 29 9.27 -8.39 2.75
CA GLU A 29 10.63 -8.20 2.23
C GLU A 29 10.86 -6.75 1.75
N LEU A 30 9.86 -6.13 1.11
CA LEU A 30 9.92 -4.72 0.70
C LEU A 30 10.13 -3.82 1.92
N LYS A 31 9.37 -4.02 2.99
CA LYS A 31 9.51 -3.25 4.23
C LYS A 31 10.87 -3.43 4.86
N ASP A 32 11.37 -4.67 4.93
CA ASP A 32 12.68 -4.97 5.50
C ASP A 32 13.81 -4.34 4.68
N ALA A 33 13.74 -4.41 3.37
CA ALA A 33 14.69 -3.75 2.47
C ALA A 33 14.60 -2.22 2.57
N ALA A 34 13.41 -1.65 2.72
CA ALA A 34 13.22 -0.22 2.90
C ALA A 34 13.87 0.27 4.21
N ARG A 35 13.71 -0.49 5.32
CA ARG A 35 14.41 -0.22 6.58
C ARG A 35 15.92 -0.26 6.40
N ALA A 36 16.44 -1.32 5.77
CA ALA A 36 17.87 -1.46 5.50
C ALA A 36 18.41 -0.33 4.62
N ALA A 37 17.60 0.18 3.69
CA ALA A 37 17.92 1.34 2.86
C ALA A 37 17.75 2.68 3.60
N GLY A 38 17.31 2.70 4.86
CA GLY A 38 17.06 3.93 5.62
C GLY A 38 15.89 4.78 5.09
N ILE A 39 14.89 4.13 4.49
CA ILE A 39 13.63 4.76 4.11
C ILE A 39 12.73 4.82 5.37
N PRO A 40 12.09 5.96 5.68
CA PRO A 40 11.26 6.10 6.86
C PRO A 40 10.11 5.09 6.91
N GLU A 41 9.81 4.57 8.11
CA GLU A 41 8.70 3.62 8.32
C GLU A 41 7.35 4.34 8.45
N ILE A 42 6.93 5.06 7.42
CA ILE A 42 5.69 5.83 7.38
C ILE A 42 4.67 5.30 6.34
N TRP A 43 4.86 4.07 5.88
CA TRP A 43 3.86 3.40 5.05
C TRP A 43 2.59 3.07 5.82
N ILE A 44 1.49 2.88 5.07
CA ILE A 44 0.21 2.51 5.67
C ILE A 44 0.26 1.12 6.32
N ALA A 45 -0.56 0.92 7.36
CA ALA A 45 -0.66 -0.38 8.02
C ALA A 45 -1.35 -1.43 7.12
N PRO A 46 -1.09 -2.75 7.34
CA PRO A 46 -1.70 -3.81 6.53
C PRO A 46 -3.23 -3.78 6.52
N GLU A 47 -3.86 -3.47 7.64
CA GLU A 47 -5.32 -3.32 7.74
C GLU A 47 -5.86 -2.13 6.93
N GLN A 48 -5.13 -1.02 6.89
CA GLN A 48 -5.47 0.13 6.04
C GLN A 48 -5.32 -0.23 4.56
N ALA A 49 -4.26 -0.98 4.21
CA ALA A 49 -4.05 -1.50 2.87
C ALA A 49 -5.22 -2.39 2.42
N ARG A 50 -5.73 -3.25 3.30
CA ARG A 50 -6.91 -4.08 3.04
C ARG A 50 -8.17 -3.27 2.80
N LEU A 51 -8.45 -2.30 3.66
CA LEU A 51 -9.58 -1.40 3.48
C LEU A 51 -9.50 -0.67 2.13
N LEU A 52 -8.32 -0.16 1.78
CA LEU A 52 -8.10 0.51 0.50
C LEU A 52 -8.39 -0.41 -0.69
N GLN A 53 -7.95 -1.67 -0.65
CA GLN A 53 -8.26 -2.66 -1.67
C GLN A 53 -9.76 -2.93 -1.80
N ILE A 54 -10.48 -3.04 -0.69
CA ILE A 54 -11.93 -3.23 -0.67
C ILE A 54 -12.62 -2.04 -1.34
N LEU A 55 -12.27 -0.81 -0.97
CA LEU A 55 -12.84 0.41 -1.53
C LEU A 55 -12.60 0.52 -3.03
N LEU A 56 -11.38 0.25 -3.50
CA LEU A 56 -11.04 0.29 -4.92
C LEU A 56 -11.81 -0.74 -5.74
N ARG A 57 -11.95 -1.96 -5.23
CA ARG A 57 -12.73 -3.01 -5.88
C ARG A 57 -14.22 -2.68 -5.90
N SER A 58 -14.77 -2.20 -4.79
CA SER A 58 -16.19 -1.79 -4.68
C SER A 58 -16.52 -0.65 -5.64
N ALA A 59 -15.61 0.30 -5.80
CA ALA A 59 -15.73 1.40 -6.76
C ALA A 59 -15.46 0.98 -8.22
N ARG A 60 -14.99 -0.25 -8.46
CA ARG A 60 -14.51 -0.71 -9.78
C ARG A 60 -13.47 0.25 -10.38
N ALA A 61 -12.61 0.80 -9.51
CA ALA A 61 -11.60 1.76 -9.91
C ALA A 61 -10.66 1.19 -10.98
N ARG A 62 -10.27 2.01 -11.93
CA ARG A 62 -9.32 1.66 -13.01
C ARG A 62 -8.08 2.54 -13.00
N GLU A 63 -8.22 3.76 -12.54
CA GLU A 63 -7.15 4.75 -12.46
C GLU A 63 -7.04 5.24 -11.02
N VAL A 64 -5.81 5.31 -10.53
CA VAL A 64 -5.48 5.85 -9.21
C VAL A 64 -4.33 6.83 -9.34
N VAL A 65 -4.44 7.96 -8.66
CA VAL A 65 -3.33 8.89 -8.45
C VAL A 65 -3.00 8.90 -6.97
N GLU A 66 -1.74 8.70 -6.65
CA GLU A 66 -1.18 8.73 -5.31
C GLU A 66 -0.15 9.85 -5.19
N VAL A 67 -0.13 10.55 -4.08
CA VAL A 67 0.91 11.53 -3.77
C VAL A 67 1.71 11.02 -2.57
N GLY A 68 3.01 10.78 -2.80
CA GLY A 68 3.91 10.13 -1.84
C GLY A 68 4.06 8.63 -2.10
N THR A 69 5.06 8.26 -2.91
CA THR A 69 5.35 6.85 -3.24
C THR A 69 6.09 6.13 -2.13
N LEU A 70 7.03 6.82 -1.50
CA LEU A 70 7.95 6.28 -0.49
C LEU A 70 8.63 5.00 -1.01
N ALA A 71 8.37 3.84 -0.39
CA ALA A 71 8.90 2.54 -0.80
C ALA A 71 8.06 1.83 -1.90
N GLY A 72 6.90 2.39 -2.28
CA GLY A 72 5.98 1.78 -3.26
C GLY A 72 4.99 0.78 -2.67
N TYR A 73 4.91 0.67 -1.35
CA TYR A 73 4.04 -0.31 -0.67
C TYR A 73 2.55 -0.12 -1.04
N SER A 74 2.00 1.07 -0.83
CA SER A 74 0.60 1.37 -1.14
C SER A 74 0.32 1.29 -2.64
N ALA A 75 1.24 1.76 -3.48
CA ALA A 75 1.12 1.64 -4.94
C ALA A 75 0.96 0.18 -5.39
N LEU A 76 1.76 -0.74 -4.83
CA LEU A 76 1.65 -2.18 -5.09
C LEU A 76 0.33 -2.77 -4.61
N VAL A 77 -0.10 -2.40 -3.40
CA VAL A 77 -1.39 -2.82 -2.82
C VAL A 77 -2.55 -2.39 -3.71
N MET A 78 -2.55 -1.14 -4.18
CA MET A 78 -3.57 -0.60 -5.06
C MET A 78 -3.54 -1.28 -6.44
N ALA A 79 -2.37 -1.46 -7.03
CA ALA A 79 -2.22 -2.13 -8.33
C ALA A 79 -2.79 -3.56 -8.33
N ARG A 80 -2.61 -4.30 -7.24
CA ARG A 80 -3.21 -5.63 -7.05
C ARG A 80 -4.74 -5.58 -6.97
N ALA A 81 -5.30 -4.51 -6.41
CA ALA A 81 -6.75 -4.34 -6.30
C ALA A 81 -7.40 -3.96 -7.63
N LEU A 82 -6.73 -3.14 -8.45
CA LEU A 82 -7.21 -2.73 -9.76
C LEU A 82 -7.22 -3.87 -10.77
N GLY A 83 -6.27 -4.78 -10.69
CA GLY A 83 -6.13 -5.90 -11.63
C GLY A 83 -5.68 -5.50 -13.04
N PRO A 84 -5.74 -6.43 -14.00
CA PRO A 84 -5.31 -6.18 -15.39
C PRO A 84 -6.07 -5.02 -16.04
N GLY A 85 -5.34 -4.16 -16.76
CA GLY A 85 -5.88 -2.98 -17.41
C GLY A 85 -6.10 -1.79 -16.47
N GLY A 86 -5.80 -1.93 -15.17
CA GLY A 86 -5.75 -0.81 -14.22
C GLY A 86 -4.43 -0.06 -14.28
N ARG A 87 -4.41 1.14 -13.71
CA ARG A 87 -3.21 1.98 -13.64
C ARG A 87 -3.13 2.73 -12.33
N VAL A 88 -1.94 2.74 -11.73
CA VAL A 88 -1.57 3.59 -10.60
C VAL A 88 -0.49 4.57 -11.05
N ARG A 89 -0.72 5.86 -10.87
CA ARG A 89 0.31 6.89 -10.99
C ARG A 89 0.64 7.39 -9.61
N THR A 90 1.88 7.21 -9.19
CA THR A 90 2.34 7.62 -7.85
C THR A 90 3.45 8.64 -7.99
N ILE A 91 3.34 9.75 -7.26
CA ILE A 91 4.21 10.92 -7.34
C ILE A 91 5.16 10.90 -6.15
N GLU A 92 6.46 11.06 -6.41
CA GLU A 92 7.51 11.08 -5.40
C GLU A 92 8.46 12.26 -5.64
N VAL A 93 8.86 12.94 -4.59
CA VAL A 93 9.81 14.06 -4.68
C VAL A 93 11.27 13.64 -4.46
N SER A 94 11.48 12.48 -3.82
CA SER A 94 12.81 11.93 -3.55
C SER A 94 13.22 10.97 -4.68
N ALA A 95 14.24 11.35 -5.44
CA ALA A 95 14.81 10.50 -6.48
C ALA A 95 15.26 9.12 -5.94
N ARG A 96 15.77 9.10 -4.70
CA ARG A 96 16.18 7.87 -4.00
C ARG A 96 14.99 6.95 -3.72
N HIS A 97 13.89 7.49 -3.18
CA HIS A 97 12.68 6.72 -2.91
C HIS A 97 12.03 6.25 -4.21
N ALA A 98 11.97 7.11 -5.23
CA ALA A 98 11.44 6.75 -6.53
C ALA A 98 12.23 5.60 -7.18
N ALA A 99 13.56 5.62 -7.10
CA ALA A 99 14.42 4.54 -7.61
C ALA A 99 14.14 3.22 -6.88
N PHE A 100 14.10 3.25 -5.55
CA PHE A 100 13.79 2.09 -4.72
C PHE A 100 12.41 1.51 -5.05
N ALA A 101 11.38 2.36 -5.11
CA ALA A 101 10.03 1.94 -5.43
C ALA A 101 9.93 1.29 -6.82
N ARG A 102 10.58 1.87 -7.85
CA ARG A 102 10.62 1.30 -9.20
C ARG A 102 11.22 -0.10 -9.23
N GLU A 103 12.32 -0.33 -8.49
CA GLU A 103 12.95 -1.65 -8.40
C GLU A 103 11.97 -2.68 -7.80
N TRP A 104 11.33 -2.36 -6.69
CA TRP A 104 10.39 -3.26 -6.03
C TRP A 104 9.10 -3.48 -6.83
N ILE A 105 8.60 -2.46 -7.52
CA ILE A 105 7.46 -2.58 -8.42
C ILE A 105 7.80 -3.52 -9.59
N ALA A 106 8.98 -3.38 -10.18
CA ALA A 106 9.44 -4.26 -11.24
C ALA A 106 9.56 -5.73 -10.76
N ARG A 107 10.12 -5.94 -9.55
CA ARG A 107 10.22 -7.27 -8.93
C ARG A 107 8.85 -7.89 -8.64
N ALA A 108 7.90 -7.07 -8.19
CA ALA A 108 6.55 -7.52 -7.83
C ALA A 108 5.69 -7.85 -9.05
N ALA A 109 5.96 -7.23 -10.20
CA ALA A 109 5.22 -7.38 -11.45
C ALA A 109 3.68 -7.38 -11.23
N PRO A 110 3.11 -6.31 -10.64
CA PRO A 110 1.69 -6.29 -10.30
C PRO A 110 0.82 -6.34 -11.56
N PRO A 111 -0.45 -6.81 -11.45
CA PRO A 111 -1.33 -6.96 -12.60
C PRO A 111 -1.75 -5.64 -13.25
N ALA A 112 -1.82 -4.55 -12.50
CA ALA A 112 -2.05 -3.20 -13.02
C ALA A 112 -0.72 -2.49 -13.28
N ALA A 113 -0.69 -1.58 -14.25
CA ALA A 113 0.47 -0.74 -14.50
C ALA A 113 0.72 0.23 -13.33
N VAL A 114 1.98 0.36 -12.92
CA VAL A 114 2.39 1.35 -11.91
C VAL A 114 3.45 2.27 -12.50
N GLU A 115 3.16 3.56 -12.50
CA GLU A 115 4.05 4.60 -13.00
C GLU A 115 4.50 5.48 -11.82
N VAL A 116 5.81 5.54 -11.58
CA VAL A 116 6.40 6.39 -10.55
C VAL A 116 6.90 7.67 -11.18
N LEU A 117 6.22 8.78 -10.88
CA LEU A 117 6.56 10.13 -11.34
C LEU A 117 7.46 10.82 -10.29
N LEU A 118 8.52 11.49 -10.76
CA LEU A 118 9.45 12.25 -9.92
C LEU A 118 9.16 13.74 -10.05
#